data_60e778f473be189a12a421eda340ad01
#
_entry.id   60e778f473be189a12a421eda340ad01
#
_cell.length_a   1.000
_cell.length_b   1.000
_cell.length_c   1.000
_cell.angle_alpha   90.00
_cell.angle_beta   90.00
_cell.angle_gamma   90.00
#
_symmetry.space_group_name_H-M   'P 1'
#
loop_
_entity.id
_entity.type
_entity.pdbx_description
1 polymer ?
#
loop_
_entity_poly.entity_id
_entity_poly.type
_entity_poly.pdbx_seq_one_letter_code
_entity_poly.pdbx_strand_id
1 'polypeptide(L)'
;VVHKKILRQIFSIGLPGAGENLTWNLQFLFMTSVVGTFGSVALATQGIYFQMCGLIMLFSISVAMGTEIIVSHHVGSYKLGLANRQLLHSVKIGIVFTAILSVNIPLWLGYAVFSIFTDDPEVFAMARPIFYVSVIMEVGRILNIIIINSLRAVGDTKFPMMMAILSMWGVSVPVGCFLGIYCEMGLLGVWIGFCCDECTRGIIMLTRWCTKAWVPAAKRYYKLNYMKKHKYTKALSM
;
A
#
# COMPACT_ATOMS: atom_id res chain seq x y z
N VAL A 1 -15.62 23.01 -22.63
CA VAL A 1 -16.59 23.27 -21.55
C VAL A 1 -16.37 22.22 -20.46
N VAL A 2 -15.87 22.66 -19.30
CA VAL A 2 -15.58 21.75 -18.16
C VAL A 2 -16.91 21.43 -17.46
N HIS A 3 -17.36 20.18 -17.56
CA HIS A 3 -18.60 19.75 -16.89
C HIS A 3 -18.38 19.60 -15.38
N LYS A 4 -18.93 20.51 -14.57
CA LYS A 4 -18.84 20.49 -13.09
C LYS A 4 -19.14 19.13 -12.46
N LYS A 5 -20.05 18.33 -13.05
CA LYS A 5 -20.38 16.97 -12.58
C LYS A 5 -19.22 15.98 -12.76
N ILE A 6 -18.50 16.07 -13.87
CA ILE A 6 -17.33 15.22 -14.14
C ILE A 6 -16.18 15.60 -13.20
N LEU A 7 -15.92 16.89 -13.04
CA LEU A 7 -14.92 17.40 -12.10
C LEU A 7 -15.20 16.91 -10.68
N ARG A 8 -16.43 17.05 -10.20
CA ARG A 8 -16.81 16.57 -8.85
C ARG A 8 -16.60 15.07 -8.68
N GLN A 9 -16.81 14.26 -9.73
CA GLN A 9 -16.55 12.82 -9.68
C GLN A 9 -15.06 12.51 -9.63
N ILE A 10 -14.25 13.18 -10.45
CA ILE A 10 -12.78 13.04 -10.44
C ILE A 10 -12.24 13.41 -9.05
N PHE A 11 -12.62 14.54 -8.50
CA PHE A 11 -12.17 14.97 -7.19
C PHE A 11 -12.68 14.08 -6.05
N SER A 12 -13.88 13.51 -6.15
CA SER A 12 -14.39 12.60 -5.10
C SER A 12 -13.63 11.29 -4.98
N ILE A 13 -12.91 10.88 -6.03
CA ILE A 13 -12.06 9.68 -6.05
C ILE A 13 -10.59 10.07 -5.86
N GLY A 14 -10.14 11.10 -6.55
CA GLY A 14 -8.75 11.51 -6.56
C GLY A 14 -8.29 12.19 -5.27
N LEU A 15 -9.14 12.99 -4.64
CA LEU A 15 -8.78 13.73 -3.42
C LEU A 15 -8.46 12.81 -2.23
N PRO A 16 -9.25 11.73 -1.96
CA PRO A 16 -8.88 10.75 -0.95
C PRO A 16 -7.53 10.07 -1.21
N GLY A 17 -7.26 9.69 -2.48
CA GLY A 17 -5.98 9.10 -2.85
C GLY A 17 -4.80 10.07 -2.73
N ALA A 18 -4.99 11.32 -3.13
CA ALA A 18 -3.99 12.38 -2.95
C ALA A 18 -3.71 12.65 -1.47
N GLY A 19 -4.75 12.68 -0.63
CA GLY A 19 -4.61 12.86 0.82
C GLY A 19 -3.83 11.73 1.48
N GLU A 20 -4.04 10.49 1.06
CA GLU A 20 -3.27 9.34 1.54
C GLU A 20 -1.80 9.42 1.13
N ASN A 21 -1.51 9.74 -0.15
CA ASN A 21 -0.14 9.92 -0.62
C ASN A 21 0.58 11.06 0.11
N LEU A 22 -0.10 12.19 0.34
CA LEU A 22 0.45 13.31 1.10
C LEU A 22 0.78 12.89 2.54
N THR A 23 -0.14 12.18 3.19
CA THR A 23 0.04 11.67 4.55
C THR A 23 1.21 10.70 4.63
N TRP A 24 1.36 9.80 3.65
CA TRP A 24 2.49 8.89 3.57
C TRP A 24 3.82 9.63 3.44
N ASN A 25 3.89 10.64 2.56
CA ASN A 25 5.10 11.45 2.41
C ASN A 25 5.45 12.23 3.68
N LEU A 26 4.44 12.80 4.36
CA LEU A 26 4.66 13.52 5.63
C LEU A 26 5.15 12.57 6.73
N GLN A 27 4.56 11.39 6.85
CA GLN A 27 4.99 10.36 7.79
C GLN A 27 6.42 9.91 7.49
N PHE A 28 6.74 9.63 6.23
CA PHE A 28 8.08 9.22 5.82
C PHE A 28 9.13 10.30 6.13
N LEU A 29 8.81 11.56 5.83
CA LEU A 29 9.68 12.71 6.15
C LEU A 29 9.90 12.84 7.66
N PHE A 30 8.83 12.72 8.46
CA PHE A 30 8.91 12.76 9.91
C PHE A 30 9.81 11.63 10.45
N MET A 31 9.57 10.40 10.02
CA MET A 31 10.36 9.25 10.46
C MET A 31 11.81 9.33 9.99
N THR A 32 12.07 9.86 8.80
CA THR A 32 13.44 10.12 8.32
C THR A 32 14.15 11.18 9.18
N SER A 33 13.43 12.19 9.66
CA SER A 33 13.98 13.17 10.62
C SER A 33 14.36 12.49 11.94
N VAL A 34 13.55 11.55 12.42
CA VAL A 34 13.87 10.73 13.60
C VAL A 34 15.12 9.87 13.34
N VAL A 35 15.20 9.22 12.17
CA VAL A 35 16.39 8.42 11.81
C VAL A 35 17.64 9.30 11.73
N GLY A 36 17.51 10.54 11.30
CA GLY A 36 18.61 11.52 11.29
C GLY A 36 19.24 11.75 12.66
N THR A 37 18.50 11.57 13.75
CA THR A 37 19.04 11.68 15.12
C THR A 37 19.93 10.50 15.50
N PHE A 38 19.86 9.38 14.77
CA PHE A 38 20.71 8.19 14.97
C PHE A 38 22.05 8.25 14.22
N GLY A 39 22.28 9.32 13.44
CA GLY A 39 23.52 9.57 12.72
C GLY A 39 23.47 9.30 11.22
N SER A 40 24.57 9.64 10.54
CA SER A 40 24.67 9.57 9.07
C SER A 40 24.63 8.15 8.53
N VAL A 41 25.20 7.18 9.26
CA VAL A 41 25.17 5.75 8.90
C VAL A 41 23.75 5.22 8.85
N ALA A 42 22.90 5.60 9.81
CA ALA A 42 21.48 5.20 9.83
C ALA A 42 20.71 5.79 8.64
N LEU A 43 20.95 7.05 8.30
CA LEU A 43 20.33 7.69 7.13
C LEU A 43 20.78 7.03 5.81
N ALA A 44 22.06 6.75 5.67
CA ALA A 44 22.60 6.06 4.50
C ALA A 44 21.99 4.65 4.36
N THR A 45 21.96 3.89 5.46
CA THR A 45 21.34 2.55 5.50
C THR A 45 19.87 2.61 5.11
N GLN A 46 19.10 3.54 5.67
CA GLN A 46 17.68 3.73 5.32
C GLN A 46 17.51 4.05 3.83
N GLY A 47 18.33 4.94 3.27
CA GLY A 47 18.24 5.35 1.87
C GLY A 47 18.51 4.19 0.92
N ILE A 48 19.59 3.44 1.12
CA ILE A 48 19.96 2.27 0.30
C ILE A 48 18.88 1.19 0.44
N TYR A 49 18.44 0.92 1.66
CA TYR A 49 17.42 -0.09 1.93
C TYR A 49 16.08 0.25 1.28
N PHE A 50 15.68 1.53 1.29
CA PHE A 50 14.46 2.00 0.64
C PHE A 50 14.49 1.77 -0.88
N GLN A 51 15.64 1.96 -1.53
CA GLN A 51 15.80 1.67 -2.97
C GLN A 51 15.63 0.17 -3.26
N MET A 52 16.17 -0.69 -2.41
CA MET A 52 16.01 -2.14 -2.54
C MET A 52 14.55 -2.58 -2.36
N CYS A 53 13.85 -2.06 -1.35
CA CYS A 53 12.41 -2.30 -1.18
C CYS A 53 11.58 -1.79 -2.37
N GLY A 54 12.04 -0.74 -3.04
CA GLY A 54 11.40 -0.19 -4.23
C GLY A 54 11.24 -1.23 -5.36
N LEU A 55 12.20 -2.12 -5.53
CA LEU A 55 12.13 -3.21 -6.52
C LEU A 55 10.99 -4.19 -6.20
N ILE A 56 10.84 -4.59 -4.94
CA ILE A 56 9.76 -5.48 -4.49
C ILE A 56 8.41 -4.76 -4.60
N MET A 57 8.38 -3.48 -4.26
CA MET A 57 7.20 -2.64 -4.32
C MET A 57 6.68 -2.46 -5.76
N LEU A 58 7.55 -2.36 -6.77
CA LEU A 58 7.14 -2.31 -8.18
C LEU A 58 6.35 -3.55 -8.60
N PHE A 59 6.78 -4.74 -8.16
CA PHE A 59 6.02 -5.97 -8.38
C PHE A 59 4.65 -5.91 -7.71
N SER A 60 4.61 -5.49 -6.46
CA SER A 60 3.37 -5.38 -5.67
C SER A 60 2.37 -4.41 -6.31
N ILE A 61 2.84 -3.26 -6.80
CA ILE A 61 2.01 -2.27 -7.51
C ILE A 61 1.47 -2.86 -8.81
N SER A 62 2.30 -3.57 -9.58
CA SER A 62 1.88 -4.16 -10.86
C SER A 62 0.76 -5.18 -10.68
N VAL A 63 0.88 -6.07 -9.68
CA VAL A 63 -0.16 -7.04 -9.34
C VAL A 63 -1.44 -6.35 -8.87
N ALA A 64 -1.31 -5.30 -8.06
CA ALA A 64 -2.44 -4.53 -7.55
C ALA A 64 -3.20 -3.81 -8.66
N MET A 65 -2.49 -3.17 -9.60
CA MET A 65 -3.10 -2.49 -10.75
C MET A 65 -3.82 -3.48 -11.68
N GLY A 66 -3.19 -4.62 -11.99
CA GLY A 66 -3.84 -5.68 -12.77
C GLY A 66 -5.11 -6.21 -12.09
N THR A 67 -5.05 -6.41 -10.77
CA THR A 67 -6.20 -6.86 -9.99
C THR A 67 -7.32 -5.82 -9.95
N GLU A 68 -6.98 -4.54 -9.77
CA GLU A 68 -7.91 -3.41 -9.80
C GLU A 68 -8.72 -3.37 -11.09
N ILE A 69 -8.05 -3.52 -12.25
CA ILE A 69 -8.69 -3.51 -13.57
C ILE A 69 -9.71 -4.66 -13.68
N ILE A 70 -9.32 -5.88 -13.30
CA ILE A 70 -10.18 -7.06 -13.42
C ILE A 70 -11.36 -6.96 -12.44
N VAL A 71 -11.11 -6.54 -11.20
CA VAL A 71 -12.15 -6.35 -10.18
C VAL A 71 -13.15 -5.29 -10.62
N SER A 72 -12.69 -4.14 -11.13
CA SER A 72 -13.56 -3.07 -11.62
C SER A 72 -14.44 -3.53 -12.80
N HIS A 73 -13.88 -4.34 -13.72
CA HIS A 73 -14.63 -4.92 -14.83
C HIS A 73 -15.72 -5.88 -14.35
N HIS A 74 -15.41 -6.76 -13.38
CA HIS A 74 -16.41 -7.66 -12.81
C HIS A 74 -17.51 -6.92 -12.06
N VAL A 75 -17.16 -5.88 -11.31
CA VAL A 75 -18.16 -5.03 -10.61
C VAL A 75 -19.02 -4.25 -11.62
N GLY A 76 -18.40 -3.72 -12.69
CA GLY A 76 -19.11 -3.05 -13.77
C GLY A 76 -20.11 -3.97 -14.50
N SER A 77 -19.85 -5.27 -14.55
CA SER A 77 -20.72 -6.31 -15.09
C SER A 77 -21.68 -6.91 -14.04
N TYR A 78 -21.73 -6.37 -12.82
CA TYR A 78 -22.51 -6.85 -11.67
C TYR A 78 -22.19 -8.29 -11.24
N LYS A 79 -20.99 -8.79 -11.54
CA LYS A 79 -20.49 -10.13 -11.19
C LYS A 79 -19.68 -10.10 -9.89
N LEU A 80 -20.33 -9.67 -8.78
CA LEU A 80 -19.64 -9.44 -7.51
C LEU A 80 -18.95 -10.69 -6.94
N GLY A 81 -19.50 -11.88 -7.19
CA GLY A 81 -18.87 -13.15 -6.79
C GLY A 81 -17.54 -13.41 -7.50
N LEU A 82 -17.46 -13.09 -8.79
CA LEU A 82 -16.21 -13.21 -9.56
C LEU A 82 -15.19 -12.16 -9.11
N ALA A 83 -15.62 -10.93 -8.82
CA ALA A 83 -14.75 -9.89 -8.27
C ALA A 83 -14.10 -10.35 -6.95
N ASN A 84 -14.89 -10.93 -6.04
CA ASN A 84 -14.38 -11.46 -4.78
C ASN A 84 -13.38 -12.62 -4.99
N ARG A 85 -13.73 -13.58 -5.86
CA ARG A 85 -12.84 -14.72 -6.17
C ARG A 85 -11.52 -14.25 -6.79
N GLN A 86 -11.59 -13.31 -7.73
CA GLN A 86 -10.42 -12.75 -8.40
C GLN A 86 -9.48 -12.05 -7.43
N LEU A 87 -10.02 -11.18 -6.55
CA LEU A 87 -9.18 -10.50 -5.56
C LEU A 87 -8.48 -11.49 -4.64
N LEU A 88 -9.21 -12.45 -4.06
CA LEU A 88 -8.62 -13.43 -3.15
C LEU A 88 -7.58 -14.31 -3.85
N HIS A 89 -7.75 -14.59 -5.14
CA HIS A 89 -6.76 -15.31 -5.95
C HIS A 89 -5.50 -14.45 -6.16
N SER A 90 -5.65 -13.19 -6.55
CA SER A 90 -4.53 -12.25 -6.70
C SER A 90 -3.78 -12.03 -5.39
N VAL A 91 -4.48 -11.92 -4.26
CA VAL A 91 -3.86 -11.81 -2.93
C VAL A 91 -3.01 -13.03 -2.61
N LYS A 92 -3.53 -14.26 -2.83
CA LYS A 92 -2.76 -15.49 -2.60
C LYS A 92 -1.50 -15.55 -3.44
N ILE A 93 -1.63 -15.30 -4.75
CA ILE A 93 -0.48 -15.28 -5.66
C ILE A 93 0.50 -14.17 -5.25
N GLY A 94 0.00 -12.98 -5.00
CA GLY A 94 0.80 -11.84 -4.59
C GLY A 94 1.62 -12.11 -3.33
N ILE A 95 1.01 -12.70 -2.29
CA ILE A 95 1.70 -13.07 -1.04
C ILE A 95 2.83 -14.08 -1.33
N VAL A 96 2.55 -15.15 -2.09
CA VAL A 96 3.56 -16.17 -2.38
C VAL A 96 4.75 -15.58 -3.14
N PHE A 97 4.50 -14.84 -4.22
CA PHE A 97 5.58 -14.24 -5.00
C PHE A 97 6.34 -13.16 -4.23
N THR A 98 5.63 -12.30 -3.49
CA THR A 98 6.30 -11.28 -2.65
C THR A 98 7.11 -11.92 -1.54
N ALA A 99 6.63 -12.98 -0.90
CA ALA A 99 7.40 -13.71 0.10
C ALA A 99 8.69 -14.31 -0.50
N ILE A 100 8.60 -14.89 -1.70
CA ILE A 100 9.78 -15.39 -2.42
C ILE A 100 10.76 -14.24 -2.71
N LEU A 101 10.29 -13.13 -3.25
CA LEU A 101 11.14 -11.98 -3.58
C LEU A 101 11.75 -11.34 -2.32
N SER A 102 10.95 -11.15 -1.27
CA SER A 102 11.41 -10.52 -0.02
C SER A 102 12.37 -11.37 0.79
N VAL A 103 12.38 -12.68 0.59
CA VAL A 103 13.40 -13.57 1.15
C VAL A 103 14.66 -13.54 0.29
N ASN A 104 14.52 -13.72 -1.03
CA ASN A 104 15.68 -13.87 -1.91
C ASN A 104 16.44 -12.57 -2.14
N ILE A 105 15.75 -11.44 -2.36
CA ILE A 105 16.42 -10.17 -2.64
C ILE A 105 17.27 -9.72 -1.43
N PRO A 106 16.73 -9.57 -0.20
CA PRO A 106 17.55 -9.14 0.93
C PRO A 106 18.61 -10.16 1.36
N LEU A 107 18.28 -11.45 1.40
CA LEU A 107 19.16 -12.46 1.97
C LEU A 107 20.25 -12.94 1.00
N TRP A 108 19.96 -13.00 -0.30
CA TRP A 108 20.91 -13.49 -1.32
C TRP A 108 21.57 -12.36 -2.11
N LEU A 109 20.79 -11.35 -2.51
CA LEU A 109 21.27 -10.22 -3.30
C LEU A 109 21.54 -8.98 -2.44
N GLY A 110 21.11 -8.96 -1.16
CA GLY A 110 21.21 -7.79 -0.31
C GLY A 110 22.65 -7.28 -0.18
N TYR A 111 23.61 -8.18 0.06
CA TYR A 111 25.02 -7.81 0.09
C TYR A 111 25.48 -7.23 -1.24
N ALA A 112 25.19 -7.89 -2.36
CA ALA A 112 25.58 -7.42 -3.69
C ALA A 112 24.90 -6.09 -4.06
N VAL A 113 23.64 -5.87 -3.68
CA VAL A 113 22.95 -4.61 -3.91
C VAL A 113 23.54 -3.49 -3.06
N PHE A 114 23.79 -3.76 -1.78
CA PHE A 114 24.42 -2.77 -0.89
C PHE A 114 25.84 -2.41 -1.32
N SER A 115 26.64 -3.38 -1.76
CA SER A 115 28.03 -3.14 -2.23
C SER A 115 28.11 -2.26 -3.50
N ILE A 116 27.01 -2.11 -4.25
CA ILE A 116 26.94 -1.13 -5.35
C ILE A 116 26.92 0.31 -4.81
N PHE A 117 26.37 0.52 -3.61
CA PHE A 117 26.17 1.87 -3.05
C PHE A 117 27.22 2.23 -1.98
N THR A 118 27.76 1.24 -1.26
CA THR A 118 28.70 1.49 -0.17
C THR A 118 29.53 0.23 0.14
N ASP A 119 30.78 0.46 0.56
CA ASP A 119 31.67 -0.57 1.11
C ASP A 119 31.77 -0.48 2.63
N ASP A 120 30.96 0.38 3.27
CA ASP A 120 31.01 0.61 4.71
C ASP A 120 30.41 -0.58 5.49
N PRO A 121 31.22 -1.30 6.30
CA PRO A 121 30.76 -2.44 7.08
C PRO A 121 29.70 -2.06 8.14
N GLU A 122 29.69 -0.84 8.64
CA GLU A 122 28.70 -0.39 9.63
C GLU A 122 27.31 -0.33 9.01
N VAL A 123 27.20 0.12 7.76
CA VAL A 123 25.94 0.17 6.99
C VAL A 123 25.38 -1.24 6.80
N PHE A 124 26.24 -2.21 6.46
CA PHE A 124 25.84 -3.63 6.33
C PHE A 124 25.37 -4.23 7.65
N ALA A 125 26.10 -3.98 8.74
CA ALA A 125 25.73 -4.48 10.06
C ALA A 125 24.37 -3.95 10.50
N MET A 126 24.09 -2.68 10.24
CA MET A 126 22.82 -2.03 10.56
C MET A 126 21.67 -2.51 9.66
N ALA A 127 21.91 -2.80 8.37
CA ALA A 127 20.90 -3.28 7.43
C ALA A 127 20.44 -4.72 7.71
N ARG A 128 21.34 -5.57 8.19
CA ARG A 128 21.10 -7.02 8.36
C ARG A 128 19.84 -7.36 9.17
N PRO A 129 19.60 -6.80 10.38
CA PRO A 129 18.37 -7.08 11.13
C PRO A 129 17.12 -6.55 10.42
N ILE A 130 17.22 -5.47 9.63
CA ILE A 130 16.11 -4.89 8.90
C ILE A 130 15.65 -5.84 7.79
N PHE A 131 16.55 -6.61 7.18
CA PHE A 131 16.20 -7.61 6.16
C PHE A 131 15.17 -8.63 6.65
N TYR A 132 15.28 -9.08 7.90
CA TYR A 132 14.31 -10.03 8.46
C TYR A 132 12.95 -9.38 8.70
N VAL A 133 12.92 -8.16 9.19
CA VAL A 133 11.68 -7.39 9.39
C VAL A 133 10.98 -7.12 8.06
N SER A 134 11.75 -6.87 7.01
CA SER A 134 11.20 -6.55 5.69
C SER A 134 10.42 -7.71 5.06
N VAL A 135 10.79 -8.95 5.32
CA VAL A 135 10.04 -10.10 4.79
C VAL A 135 8.58 -10.03 5.24
N ILE A 136 8.36 -9.76 6.52
CA ILE A 136 7.01 -9.64 7.10
C ILE A 136 6.33 -8.36 6.56
N MET A 137 7.07 -7.26 6.51
CA MET A 137 6.56 -5.97 6.05
C MET A 137 6.08 -6.04 4.60
N GLU A 138 6.85 -6.67 3.69
CA GLU A 138 6.48 -6.76 2.28
C GLU A 138 5.23 -7.64 2.06
N VAL A 139 5.07 -8.71 2.86
CA VAL A 139 3.83 -9.51 2.85
C VAL A 139 2.64 -8.69 3.34
N GLY A 140 2.80 -7.88 4.39
CA GLY A 140 1.77 -6.94 4.83
C GLY A 140 1.46 -5.89 3.77
N ARG A 141 2.48 -5.36 3.11
CA ARG A 141 2.37 -4.33 2.07
C ARG A 141 1.62 -4.83 0.84
N ILE A 142 1.95 -6.01 0.29
CA ILE A 142 1.24 -6.53 -0.88
C ILE A 142 -0.23 -6.76 -0.59
N LEU A 143 -0.55 -7.31 0.58
CA LEU A 143 -1.91 -7.49 1.06
C LEU A 143 -2.67 -6.16 1.10
N ASN A 144 -2.06 -5.14 1.70
CA ASN A 144 -2.59 -3.80 1.80
C ASN A 144 -2.83 -3.18 0.42
N ILE A 145 -1.82 -3.13 -0.46
CA ILE A 145 -1.88 -2.45 -1.76
C ILE A 145 -2.93 -3.09 -2.69
N ILE A 146 -2.99 -4.43 -2.80
CA ILE A 146 -3.97 -5.11 -3.66
C ILE A 146 -5.39 -4.79 -3.21
N ILE A 147 -5.66 -4.86 -1.91
CA ILE A 147 -7.02 -4.67 -1.41
C ILE A 147 -7.44 -3.21 -1.42
N ILE A 148 -6.55 -2.28 -1.10
CA ILE A 148 -6.83 -0.84 -1.18
C ILE A 148 -7.23 -0.43 -2.60
N ASN A 149 -6.46 -0.83 -3.61
CA ASN A 149 -6.75 -0.50 -5.01
C ASN A 149 -8.09 -1.11 -5.44
N SER A 150 -8.36 -2.34 -5.04
CA SER A 150 -9.65 -2.98 -5.32
C SER A 150 -10.83 -2.31 -4.61
N LEU A 151 -10.68 -1.86 -3.36
CA LEU A 151 -11.71 -1.09 -2.64
C LEU A 151 -11.98 0.25 -3.34
N ARG A 152 -10.93 0.92 -3.83
CA ARG A 152 -11.07 2.16 -4.62
C ARG A 152 -11.80 1.90 -5.93
N ALA A 153 -11.47 0.81 -6.63
CA ALA A 153 -12.10 0.41 -7.88
C ALA A 153 -13.61 0.17 -7.73
N VAL A 154 -14.05 -0.34 -6.59
CA VAL A 154 -15.49 -0.55 -6.30
C VAL A 154 -16.18 0.68 -5.71
N GLY A 155 -15.47 1.81 -5.57
CA GLY A 155 -15.99 3.08 -5.08
C GLY A 155 -15.97 3.26 -3.55
N ASP A 156 -15.32 2.35 -2.81
CA ASP A 156 -15.09 2.50 -1.38
C ASP A 156 -13.74 3.18 -1.13
N THR A 157 -13.67 4.51 -1.33
CA THR A 157 -12.43 5.29 -1.28
C THR A 157 -12.15 5.91 0.07
N LYS A 158 -13.20 6.23 0.85
CA LYS A 158 -13.06 6.96 2.11
C LYS A 158 -12.50 6.10 3.24
N PHE A 159 -12.95 4.85 3.32
CA PHE A 159 -12.52 3.96 4.39
C PHE A 159 -11.02 3.66 4.31
N PRO A 160 -10.45 3.26 3.15
CA PRO A 160 -9.00 3.04 3.04
C PRO A 160 -8.19 4.27 3.42
N MET A 161 -8.57 5.46 2.96
CA MET A 161 -7.90 6.71 3.29
C MET A 161 -7.89 6.97 4.80
N MET A 162 -9.06 6.87 5.46
CA MET A 162 -9.15 7.11 6.92
C MET A 162 -8.29 6.12 7.71
N MET A 163 -8.35 4.83 7.34
CA MET A 163 -7.57 3.81 8.02
C MET A 163 -6.06 3.97 7.77
N ALA A 164 -5.66 4.40 6.56
CA ALA A 164 -4.27 4.71 6.26
C ALA A 164 -3.75 5.84 7.16
N ILE A 165 -4.48 6.95 7.27
CA ILE A 165 -4.08 8.09 8.12
C ILE A 165 -3.98 7.65 9.60
N LEU A 166 -5.01 6.94 10.10
CA LEU A 166 -5.04 6.48 11.48
C LEU A 166 -3.92 5.49 11.79
N SER A 167 -3.60 4.58 10.87
CA SER A 167 -2.55 3.59 11.07
C SER A 167 -1.16 4.22 10.99
N MET A 168 -0.91 5.08 9.99
CA MET A 168 0.36 5.78 9.82
C MET A 168 0.74 6.59 11.07
N TRP A 169 -0.18 7.39 11.58
CA TRP A 169 0.06 8.28 12.72
C TRP A 169 -0.23 7.64 14.08
N GLY A 170 -1.11 6.65 14.15
CA GLY A 170 -1.50 5.97 15.39
C GLY A 170 -0.72 4.68 15.67
N VAL A 171 -0.12 4.05 14.66
CA VAL A 171 0.66 2.82 14.83
C VAL A 171 2.11 3.05 14.43
N SER A 172 2.39 3.42 13.17
CA SER A 172 3.76 3.51 12.67
C SER A 172 4.61 4.49 13.46
N VAL A 173 4.15 5.73 13.62
CA VAL A 173 4.91 6.79 14.30
C VAL A 173 5.10 6.47 15.78
N PRO A 174 4.07 6.15 16.58
CA PRO A 174 4.27 5.83 17.99
C PRO A 174 5.14 4.61 18.22
N VAL A 175 4.90 3.51 17.49
CA VAL A 175 5.70 2.28 17.64
C VAL A 175 7.14 2.51 17.20
N GLY A 176 7.35 3.16 16.06
CA GLY A 176 8.69 3.44 15.53
C GLY A 176 9.49 4.38 16.44
N CYS A 177 8.87 5.44 16.97
CA CYS A 177 9.52 6.33 17.93
C CYS A 177 9.78 5.64 19.28
N PHE A 178 8.83 4.86 19.79
CA PHE A 178 9.00 4.13 21.04
C PHE A 178 10.15 3.13 20.95
N LEU A 179 10.15 2.28 19.92
CA LEU A 179 11.20 1.28 19.74
C LEU A 179 12.53 1.91 19.32
N GLY A 180 12.51 2.90 18.42
CA GLY A 180 13.72 3.53 17.91
C GLY A 180 14.43 4.40 18.93
N ILE A 181 13.69 5.23 19.67
CA ILE A 181 14.24 6.21 20.61
C ILE A 181 14.26 5.66 22.03
N TYR A 182 13.07 5.25 22.57
CA TYR A 182 12.96 4.88 23.97
C TYR A 182 13.59 3.51 24.29
N CYS A 183 13.43 2.52 23.38
CA CYS A 183 14.07 1.20 23.51
C CYS A 183 15.48 1.16 22.91
N GLU A 184 16.00 2.28 22.42
CA GLU A 184 17.34 2.43 21.83
C GLU A 184 17.64 1.44 20.68
N MET A 185 16.59 0.94 20.01
CA MET A 185 16.76 0.04 18.86
C MET A 185 17.18 0.79 17.57
N GLY A 186 17.24 2.12 17.61
CA GLY A 186 17.66 2.95 16.48
C GLY A 186 16.84 2.71 15.22
N LEU A 187 17.52 2.56 14.08
CA LEU A 187 16.88 2.35 12.78
C LEU A 187 16.00 1.11 12.74
N LEU A 188 16.36 0.02 13.39
CA LEU A 188 15.56 -1.19 13.44
C LEU A 188 14.18 -0.95 14.05
N GLY A 189 14.10 -0.18 15.13
CA GLY A 189 12.83 0.18 15.80
C GLY A 189 11.90 0.95 14.86
N VAL A 190 12.44 1.86 14.07
CA VAL A 190 11.67 2.60 13.04
C VAL A 190 11.09 1.66 11.99
N TRP A 191 11.88 0.71 11.48
CA TRP A 191 11.41 -0.27 10.48
C TRP A 191 10.39 -1.25 11.04
N ILE A 192 10.48 -1.62 12.32
CA ILE A 192 9.42 -2.38 13.00
C ILE A 192 8.13 -1.55 13.05
N GLY A 193 8.20 -0.24 13.30
CA GLY A 193 7.05 0.66 13.23
C GLY A 193 6.37 0.64 11.85
N PHE A 194 7.14 0.72 10.76
CA PHE A 194 6.60 0.58 9.40
C PHE A 194 6.00 -0.80 9.15
N CYS A 195 6.63 -1.87 9.64
CA CYS A 195 6.12 -3.23 9.53
C CYS A 195 4.76 -3.39 10.23
N CYS A 196 4.65 -2.90 11.46
CA CYS A 196 3.38 -2.92 12.20
C CYS A 196 2.26 -2.16 11.48
N ASP A 197 2.57 -1.01 10.87
CA ASP A 197 1.62 -0.24 10.08
C ASP A 197 1.12 -1.01 8.86
N GLU A 198 2.03 -1.53 8.02
CA GLU A 198 1.67 -2.26 6.81
C GLU A 198 0.84 -3.52 7.12
N CYS A 199 1.23 -4.27 8.15
CA CYS A 199 0.48 -5.45 8.60
C CYS A 199 -0.91 -5.07 9.14
N THR A 200 -0.99 -4.04 9.97
CA THR A 200 -2.26 -3.56 10.53
C THR A 200 -3.21 -3.11 9.43
N ARG A 201 -2.74 -2.30 8.49
CA ARG A 201 -3.54 -1.86 7.33
C ARG A 201 -3.96 -3.05 6.47
N GLY A 202 -3.03 -3.97 6.18
CA GLY A 202 -3.33 -5.18 5.41
C GLY A 202 -4.46 -6.01 6.05
N ILE A 203 -4.41 -6.23 7.36
CA ILE A 203 -5.43 -6.98 8.10
C ILE A 203 -6.78 -6.23 8.11
N ILE A 204 -6.78 -4.91 8.36
CA ILE A 204 -8.00 -4.09 8.36
C ILE A 204 -8.66 -4.13 6.98
N MET A 205 -7.88 -3.96 5.90
CA MET A 205 -8.40 -3.99 4.53
C MET A 205 -8.93 -5.37 4.15
N LEU A 206 -8.24 -6.45 4.55
CA LEU A 206 -8.71 -7.82 4.33
C LEU A 206 -10.01 -8.08 5.07
N THR A 207 -10.12 -7.68 6.32
CA THR A 207 -11.34 -7.80 7.12
C THR A 207 -12.51 -7.07 6.46
N ARG A 208 -12.29 -5.82 6.01
CA ARG A 208 -13.27 -5.02 5.28
C ARG A 208 -13.77 -5.73 4.03
N TRP A 209 -12.85 -6.35 3.29
CA TRP A 209 -13.21 -7.08 2.08
C TRP A 209 -13.98 -8.37 2.38
N CYS A 210 -13.47 -9.19 3.31
CA CYS A 210 -14.08 -10.48 3.69
C CYS A 210 -15.48 -10.33 4.31
N THR A 211 -15.71 -9.28 5.09
CA THR A 211 -17.03 -8.95 5.65
C THR A 211 -18.00 -8.37 4.61
N LYS A 212 -17.57 -8.25 3.36
CA LYS A 212 -18.37 -7.71 2.25
C LYS A 212 -18.91 -6.29 2.51
N ALA A 213 -18.30 -5.53 3.39
CA ALA A 213 -18.69 -4.17 3.73
C ALA A 213 -18.51 -3.18 2.54
N TRP A 214 -17.79 -3.58 1.50
CA TRP A 214 -17.65 -2.86 0.24
C TRP A 214 -18.85 -3.02 -0.71
N VAL A 215 -19.68 -4.06 -0.55
CA VAL A 215 -20.79 -4.38 -1.47
C VAL A 215 -21.80 -3.25 -1.63
N PRO A 216 -22.23 -2.52 -0.58
CA PRO A 216 -23.11 -1.36 -0.75
C PRO A 216 -22.50 -0.25 -1.63
N ALA A 217 -21.20 0.00 -1.51
CA ALA A 217 -20.47 0.97 -2.34
C ALA A 217 -20.46 0.52 -3.81
N ALA A 218 -20.13 -0.76 -4.06
CA ALA A 218 -20.14 -1.34 -5.40
C ALA A 218 -21.53 -1.28 -6.07
N LYS A 219 -22.60 -1.59 -5.34
CA LYS A 219 -23.98 -1.47 -5.84
C LYS A 219 -24.35 -0.03 -6.21
N ARG A 220 -23.94 0.94 -5.37
CA ARG A 220 -24.14 2.38 -5.65
C ARG A 220 -23.38 2.79 -6.90
N TYR A 221 -22.14 2.38 -7.04
CA TYR A 221 -21.29 2.67 -8.19
C TYR A 221 -21.88 2.10 -9.49
N TYR A 222 -22.33 0.83 -9.46
CA TYR A 222 -23.00 0.17 -10.57
C TYR A 222 -24.28 0.91 -10.98
N LYS A 223 -25.17 1.23 -10.02
CA LYS A 223 -26.44 1.94 -10.30
C LYS A 223 -26.21 3.29 -10.97
N LEU A 224 -25.21 4.04 -10.51
CA LEU A 224 -24.86 5.33 -11.11
C LEU A 224 -24.38 5.21 -12.56
N ASN A 225 -23.58 4.19 -12.86
CA ASN A 225 -23.05 3.95 -14.20
C ASN A 225 -24.11 3.37 -15.14
N TYR A 226 -24.96 2.47 -14.66
CA TYR A 226 -26.07 1.92 -15.43
C TYR A 226 -27.09 3.01 -15.85
N MET A 227 -27.48 3.88 -14.93
CA MET A 227 -28.37 4.99 -15.22
C MET A 227 -27.76 5.99 -16.22
N LYS A 228 -26.46 6.22 -16.17
CA LYS A 228 -25.76 7.05 -17.16
C LYS A 228 -25.79 6.40 -18.55
N LYS A 229 -25.45 5.11 -18.66
CA LYS A 229 -25.43 4.38 -19.92
C LYS A 229 -26.80 4.44 -20.61
N HIS A 230 -27.88 4.18 -19.88
CA HIS A 230 -29.24 4.27 -20.42
C HIS A 230 -29.63 5.68 -20.87
N LYS A 231 -29.20 6.71 -20.16
CA LYS A 231 -29.46 8.10 -20.54
C LYS A 231 -28.72 8.52 -21.81
N TYR A 232 -27.47 8.05 -22.00
CA TYR A 232 -26.70 8.29 -23.23
C TYR A 232 -27.27 7.52 -24.43
N THR A 233 -27.66 6.24 -24.25
CA THR A 233 -28.27 5.45 -25.34
C THR A 233 -29.59 6.07 -25.80
N LYS A 234 -30.40 6.58 -24.86
CA LYS A 234 -31.66 7.25 -25.18
C LYS A 234 -31.48 8.62 -25.86
N ALA A 235 -30.38 9.33 -25.58
CA ALA A 235 -30.05 10.59 -26.22
C ALA A 235 -29.43 10.42 -27.62
N LEU A 236 -28.87 9.25 -27.95
CA LEU A 236 -28.32 8.92 -29.26
C LEU A 236 -29.39 8.31 -30.20
N SER A 237 -30.54 7.90 -29.66
CA SER A 237 -31.67 7.33 -30.41
C SER A 237 -32.75 8.35 -30.71
N MET A 238 -32.56 9.59 -30.35
CA MET A 238 -33.35 10.78 -30.73
C MET A 238 -32.57 11.66 -31.71
#